data_2a19c424bcb0c0191bb8b337acc85a9c
#
_entry.id   2a19c424bcb0c0191bb8b337acc85a9c
#
_cell.length_a   1.000
_cell.length_b   1.000
_cell.length_c   1.000
_cell.angle_alpha   90.00
_cell.angle_beta   90.00
_cell.angle_gamma   90.00
#
_symmetry.space_group_name_H-M   'P 1'
#
loop_
_entity.id
_entity.type
_entity.pdbx_description
1 polymer ?
#
loop_
_entity_poly.entity_id
_entity_poly.type
_entity_poly.pdbx_seq_one_letter_code
_entity_poly.pdbx_strand_id
1 'polypeptide(L)'
;MAGSSYSRFIAIFDTNDSKTKPKVWIIRSNLSDLTNDNVSQNMIKTFSKMTESEVENSKGLRIKVIRVREGMTYEELAKASPLGKYSIDKLRLLNGHYPDSNLKVGDLIKIVQ
;
A
#
# COMPACT_ATOMS: atom_id res chain seq x y z
N MET A 1 29.19 -28.51 19.70
CA MET A 1 29.77 -27.14 19.67
C MET A 1 28.62 -26.14 19.55
N ALA A 2 28.46 -25.26 20.51
CA ALA A 2 27.48 -24.18 20.39
C ALA A 2 27.98 -23.20 19.32
N GLY A 3 27.25 -23.06 18.23
CA GLY A 3 27.59 -22.07 17.19
C GLY A 3 27.45 -20.68 17.77
N SER A 4 28.44 -19.82 17.53
CA SER A 4 28.39 -18.42 17.94
C SER A 4 27.30 -17.74 17.11
N SER A 5 26.34 -17.07 17.78
CA SER A 5 25.35 -16.22 17.12
C SER A 5 25.70 -14.75 17.35
N TYR A 6 25.56 -13.95 16.32
CA TYR A 6 25.84 -12.52 16.37
C TYR A 6 24.55 -11.75 16.23
N SER A 7 24.40 -10.66 16.98
CA SER A 7 23.30 -9.73 16.82
C SER A 7 23.85 -8.35 16.49
N ARG A 8 23.36 -7.76 15.39
CA ARG A 8 23.66 -6.38 15.02
C ARG A 8 22.43 -5.51 15.31
N PHE A 9 22.69 -4.38 15.94
CA PHE A 9 21.68 -3.35 16.18
C PHE A 9 22.08 -2.09 15.43
N ILE A 10 21.15 -1.51 14.70
CA ILE A 10 21.33 -0.25 13.99
C ILE A 10 20.18 0.68 14.38
N ALA A 11 20.53 1.88 14.82
CA ALA A 11 19.56 2.93 15.12
C ALA A 11 19.62 4.00 14.01
N ILE A 12 18.48 4.29 13.41
CA ILE A 12 18.33 5.33 12.39
C ILE A 12 17.50 6.45 13.02
N PHE A 13 18.03 7.66 13.02
CA PHE A 13 17.41 8.84 13.58
C PHE A 13 16.88 9.74 12.48
N ASP A 14 15.59 10.12 12.56
CA ASP A 14 15.03 11.19 11.75
C ASP A 14 15.17 12.51 12.54
N THR A 15 16.13 13.31 12.11
CA THR A 15 16.42 14.61 12.73
C THR A 15 15.83 15.78 11.94
N ASN A 16 15.20 15.53 10.78
CA ASN A 16 14.88 16.56 9.82
C ASN A 16 13.47 17.15 9.95
N ASP A 17 12.64 16.64 10.87
CA ASP A 17 11.29 17.17 11.05
C ASP A 17 11.19 17.97 12.34
N SER A 18 11.34 19.28 12.23
CA SER A 18 11.23 20.22 13.37
C SER A 18 9.81 20.34 13.95
N LYS A 19 8.82 19.75 13.29
CA LYS A 19 7.39 19.83 13.68
C LYS A 19 6.87 18.57 14.39
N THR A 20 7.58 17.46 14.31
CA THR A 20 7.20 16.21 14.94
C THR A 20 8.25 15.74 15.93
N LYS A 21 7.84 14.89 16.88
CA LYS A 21 8.79 14.25 17.78
C LYS A 21 9.81 13.46 16.98
N PRO A 22 11.10 13.49 17.33
CA PRO A 22 12.12 12.71 16.63
C PRO A 22 11.75 11.23 16.66
N LYS A 23 11.86 10.59 15.50
CA LYS A 23 11.58 9.16 15.34
C LYS A 23 12.89 8.40 15.28
N VAL A 24 12.92 7.26 15.94
CA VAL A 24 14.06 6.35 15.92
C VAL A 24 13.58 4.99 15.45
N TRP A 25 14.20 4.45 14.41
CA TRP A 25 14.00 3.07 13.97
C TRP A 25 15.16 2.22 14.45
N ILE A 26 14.85 1.11 15.09
CA ILE A 26 15.86 0.13 15.52
C ILE A 26 15.71 -1.11 14.66
N ILE A 27 16.74 -1.42 13.91
CA ILE A 27 16.82 -2.62 13.10
C ILE A 27 17.73 -3.61 13.82
N ARG A 28 17.24 -4.81 14.06
CA ARG A 28 18.02 -5.92 14.62
C ARG A 28 18.17 -7.02 13.58
N SER A 29 19.38 -7.45 13.31
CA SER A 29 19.66 -8.66 12.54
C SER A 29 20.38 -9.67 13.39
N ASN A 30 19.98 -10.94 13.28
CA ASN A 30 20.65 -12.09 13.89
C ASN A 30 21.37 -12.87 12.80
N LEU A 31 22.64 -13.12 13.01
CA LEU A 31 23.52 -13.78 12.06
C LEU A 31 24.08 -15.06 12.70
N SER A 32 24.07 -16.16 11.96
CA SER A 32 24.73 -17.39 12.37
C SER A 32 26.26 -17.30 12.24
N ASP A 33 26.69 -16.47 11.27
CA ASP A 33 28.09 -16.11 11.03
C ASP A 33 28.20 -14.70 10.44
N LEU A 34 29.42 -14.18 10.31
CA LEU A 34 29.65 -12.84 9.77
C LEU A 34 29.80 -12.80 8.24
N THR A 35 29.79 -13.94 7.57
CA THR A 35 30.00 -14.01 6.11
C THR A 35 28.86 -13.34 5.33
N ASN A 36 27.64 -13.42 5.84
CA ASN A 36 26.45 -12.82 5.22
C ASN A 36 26.10 -11.41 5.75
N ASP A 37 26.98 -10.83 6.56
CA ASP A 37 26.73 -9.50 7.15
C ASP A 37 26.60 -8.40 6.09
N ASN A 38 27.31 -8.52 4.97
CA ASN A 38 27.23 -7.58 3.86
C ASN A 38 25.82 -7.49 3.26
N VAL A 39 25.06 -8.58 3.25
CA VAL A 39 23.67 -8.58 2.74
C VAL A 39 22.79 -7.72 3.65
N SER A 40 22.90 -7.90 4.95
CA SER A 40 22.17 -7.10 5.95
C SER A 40 22.55 -5.62 5.86
N GLN A 41 23.83 -5.31 5.74
CA GLN A 41 24.32 -3.93 5.61
C GLN A 41 23.82 -3.27 4.32
N ASN A 42 23.85 -3.96 3.20
CA ASN A 42 23.36 -3.43 1.93
C ASN A 42 21.85 -3.17 1.97
N MET A 43 21.07 -4.07 2.57
CA MET A 43 19.64 -3.86 2.77
C MET A 43 19.35 -2.63 3.64
N ILE A 44 20.14 -2.41 4.69
CA ILE A 44 19.97 -1.25 5.58
C ILE A 44 20.33 0.06 4.87
N LYS A 45 21.30 0.07 3.98
CA LYS A 45 21.66 1.26 3.17
C LYS A 45 20.53 1.71 2.24
N THR A 46 19.59 0.82 1.91
CA THR A 46 18.41 1.18 1.11
C THR A 46 17.28 1.83 1.93
N PHE A 47 17.41 1.83 3.26
CA PHE A 47 16.42 2.48 4.13
C PHE A 47 16.52 4.00 3.99
N SER A 48 15.53 4.58 3.36
CA SER A 48 15.45 6.02 3.10
C SER A 48 14.04 6.54 3.35
N LYS A 49 13.92 7.84 3.51
CA LYS A 49 12.62 8.49 3.57
C LYS A 49 11.95 8.39 2.20
N MET A 50 10.68 7.99 2.19
CA MET A 50 9.89 7.96 0.96
C MET A 50 9.77 9.36 0.36
N THR A 51 9.87 9.46 -0.94
CA THR A 51 9.54 10.66 -1.69
C THR A 51 8.03 10.91 -1.66
N GLU A 52 7.59 12.13 -1.94
CA GLU A 52 6.14 12.45 -2.01
C GLU A 52 5.41 11.56 -3.03
N SER A 53 6.03 11.27 -4.16
CA SER A 53 5.50 10.38 -5.19
C SER A 53 5.35 8.94 -4.68
N GLU A 54 6.32 8.41 -3.96
CA GLU A 54 6.24 7.08 -3.36
C GLU A 54 5.17 7.01 -2.26
N VAL A 55 5.04 8.05 -1.45
CA VAL A 55 3.97 8.16 -0.45
C VAL A 55 2.60 8.16 -1.12
N GLU A 56 2.42 8.91 -2.21
CA GLU A 56 1.17 8.94 -2.96
C GLU A 56 0.83 7.57 -3.57
N ASN A 57 1.82 6.93 -4.19
CA ASN A 57 1.67 5.60 -4.79
C ASN A 57 1.47 4.47 -3.76
N SER A 58 1.87 4.68 -2.51
CA SER A 58 1.69 3.71 -1.42
C SER A 58 0.30 3.78 -0.77
N LYS A 59 -0.51 4.78 -1.11
CA LYS A 59 -1.89 4.86 -0.64
C LYS A 59 -2.66 3.67 -1.17
N GLY A 60 -3.13 2.83 -0.26
CA GLY A 60 -3.95 1.66 -0.61
C GLY A 60 -5.25 2.07 -1.29
N LEU A 61 -5.84 1.14 -2.02
CA LEU A 61 -7.16 1.32 -2.62
C LEU A 61 -8.19 1.62 -1.54
N ARG A 62 -9.06 2.59 -1.80
CA ARG A 62 -10.14 2.99 -0.89
C ARG A 62 -11.49 2.76 -1.51
N ILE A 63 -12.42 2.30 -0.70
CA ILE A 63 -13.82 2.21 -1.10
C ILE A 63 -14.50 3.54 -0.77
N LYS A 64 -15.20 4.09 -1.76
CA LYS A 64 -16.07 5.26 -1.61
C LYS A 64 -17.49 4.89 -2.01
N VAL A 65 -18.46 5.37 -1.25
CA VAL A 65 -19.88 5.23 -1.59
C VAL A 65 -20.32 6.48 -2.34
N ILE A 66 -20.94 6.28 -3.48
CA ILE A 66 -21.50 7.37 -4.31
C ILE A 66 -22.94 7.05 -4.67
N ARG A 67 -23.70 8.09 -4.99
CA ARG A 67 -25.07 7.94 -5.51
C ARG A 67 -25.05 7.89 -7.04
N VAL A 68 -25.75 6.92 -7.59
CA VAL A 68 -25.88 6.77 -9.05
C VAL A 68 -26.68 7.95 -9.60
N ARG A 69 -26.11 8.61 -10.62
CA ARG A 69 -26.75 9.68 -11.38
C ARG A 69 -27.14 9.18 -12.75
N GLU A 70 -28.00 9.94 -13.42
CA GLU A 70 -28.37 9.67 -14.81
C GLU A 70 -27.14 9.61 -15.71
N GLY A 71 -27.09 8.64 -16.63
CA GLY A 71 -25.97 8.41 -17.54
C GLY A 71 -24.77 7.66 -16.97
N MET A 72 -24.72 7.38 -15.65
CA MET A 72 -23.62 6.59 -15.09
C MET A 72 -23.70 5.12 -15.49
N THR A 73 -22.58 4.58 -15.93
CA THR A 73 -22.44 3.16 -16.30
C THR A 73 -21.24 2.51 -15.61
N TYR A 74 -21.24 1.19 -15.52
CA TYR A 74 -20.10 0.45 -15.00
C TYR A 74 -18.85 0.61 -15.85
N GLU A 75 -19.01 0.81 -17.16
CA GLU A 75 -17.93 1.05 -18.11
C GLU A 75 -17.20 2.37 -17.81
N GLU A 76 -17.92 3.44 -17.50
CA GLU A 76 -17.34 4.72 -17.11
C GLU A 76 -16.66 4.66 -15.75
N LEU A 77 -17.31 4.03 -14.78
CA LEU A 77 -16.72 3.84 -13.45
C LEU A 77 -15.46 2.98 -13.50
N ALA A 78 -15.42 1.98 -14.36
CA ALA A 78 -14.27 1.11 -14.55
C ALA A 78 -13.07 1.83 -15.16
N LYS A 79 -13.30 2.78 -16.10
CA LYS A 79 -12.21 3.61 -16.66
C LYS A 79 -11.52 4.46 -15.62
N ALA A 80 -12.26 4.96 -14.64
CA ALA A 80 -11.74 5.80 -13.55
C ALA A 80 -11.21 4.98 -12.36
N SER A 81 -11.41 3.66 -12.36
CA SER A 81 -11.06 2.79 -11.25
C SER A 81 -9.63 2.23 -11.35
N PRO A 82 -8.87 2.19 -10.25
CA PRO A 82 -7.55 1.58 -10.23
C PRO A 82 -7.56 0.04 -10.21
N LEU A 83 -8.71 -0.60 -10.37
CA LEU A 83 -8.87 -2.07 -10.28
C LEU A 83 -8.23 -2.84 -11.45
N GLY A 84 -7.80 -2.15 -12.52
CA GLY A 84 -7.11 -2.76 -13.66
C GLY A 84 -8.00 -3.73 -14.46
N LYS A 85 -7.43 -4.83 -14.90
CA LYS A 85 -8.15 -5.84 -15.68
C LYS A 85 -9.39 -6.34 -14.92
N TYR A 86 -10.52 -6.46 -15.62
CA TYR A 86 -11.82 -6.89 -15.08
C TYR A 86 -12.44 -5.90 -14.06
N SER A 87 -12.15 -4.58 -14.19
CA SER A 87 -12.72 -3.56 -13.29
C SER A 87 -14.25 -3.57 -13.26
N ILE A 88 -14.91 -3.79 -14.39
CA ILE A 88 -16.38 -3.86 -14.50
C ILE A 88 -16.92 -4.99 -13.62
N ASP A 89 -16.38 -6.19 -13.77
CA ASP A 89 -16.85 -7.37 -13.01
C ASP A 89 -16.57 -7.21 -11.52
N LYS A 90 -15.40 -6.67 -11.17
CA LYS A 90 -15.04 -6.39 -9.78
C LYS A 90 -15.98 -5.35 -9.14
N LEU A 91 -16.33 -4.29 -9.85
CA LEU A 91 -17.27 -3.28 -9.38
C LEU A 91 -18.70 -3.86 -9.25
N ARG A 92 -19.12 -4.69 -10.19
CA ARG A 92 -20.41 -5.41 -10.09
C ARG A 92 -20.44 -6.35 -8.91
N LEU A 93 -19.39 -7.14 -8.69
CA LEU A 93 -19.25 -8.02 -7.51
C LEU A 93 -19.33 -7.22 -6.21
N LEU A 94 -18.61 -6.11 -6.13
CA LEU A 94 -18.57 -5.24 -4.95
C LEU A 94 -19.95 -4.69 -4.57
N ASN A 95 -20.83 -4.54 -5.58
CA ASN A 95 -22.18 -3.99 -5.42
C ASN A 95 -23.29 -5.05 -5.46
N GLY A 96 -22.95 -6.34 -5.59
CA GLY A 96 -23.93 -7.41 -5.71
C GLY A 96 -24.70 -7.43 -7.05
N HIS A 97 -24.13 -6.82 -8.09
CA HIS A 97 -24.70 -6.69 -9.44
C HIS A 97 -24.10 -7.65 -10.45
N TYR A 98 -23.26 -8.57 -10.01
CA TYR A 98 -22.67 -9.58 -10.89
C TYR A 98 -23.72 -10.67 -11.25
N PRO A 99 -23.77 -11.20 -12.49
CA PRO A 99 -22.84 -10.88 -13.59
C PRO A 99 -23.23 -9.65 -14.44
N ASP A 100 -24.48 -9.26 -14.52
CA ASP A 100 -24.98 -8.35 -15.58
C ASP A 100 -26.05 -7.33 -15.15
N SER A 101 -26.32 -7.19 -13.85
CA SER A 101 -27.23 -6.15 -13.37
C SER A 101 -26.66 -4.74 -13.59
N ASN A 102 -27.54 -3.81 -13.94
CA ASN A 102 -27.20 -2.43 -14.23
C ASN A 102 -27.44 -1.51 -13.04
N LEU A 103 -26.82 -0.33 -13.08
CA LEU A 103 -27.01 0.74 -12.11
C LEU A 103 -28.42 1.33 -12.25
N LYS A 104 -29.06 1.62 -11.11
CA LYS A 104 -30.33 2.35 -11.07
C LYS A 104 -30.07 3.74 -10.49
N VAL A 105 -30.61 4.76 -11.14
CA VAL A 105 -30.50 6.15 -10.68
C VAL A 105 -31.05 6.27 -9.26
N GLY A 106 -30.26 6.89 -8.39
CA GLY A 106 -30.59 7.08 -6.98
C GLY A 106 -29.97 6.05 -6.03
N ASP A 107 -29.57 4.87 -6.52
CA ASP A 107 -28.93 3.85 -5.69
C ASP A 107 -27.58 4.31 -5.14
N LEU A 108 -27.20 3.78 -3.99
CA LEU A 108 -25.87 3.95 -3.41
C LEU A 108 -25.00 2.77 -3.84
N ILE A 109 -23.90 3.09 -4.46
CA ILE A 109 -22.91 2.10 -4.91
C ILE A 109 -21.53 2.36 -4.34
N LYS A 110 -20.74 1.30 -4.23
CA LYS A 110 -19.34 1.34 -3.83
C LYS A 110 -18.48 1.43 -5.09
N ILE A 111 -17.53 2.34 -5.06
CA ILE A 111 -16.47 2.45 -6.07
C ILE A 111 -15.11 2.31 -5.40
N VAL A 112 -14.07 2.01 -6.18
CA VAL A 112 -12.68 1.92 -5.71
C VAL A 112 -11.89 3.06 -6.35
N GLN A 113 -11.18 3.78 -5.49
CA GLN A 113 -10.31 4.91 -5.86
C GLN A 113 -9.00 4.89 -5.11
#